data_52f23f280d80f532cb6c17e78baf976c
#
_entry.id   52f23f280d80f532cb6c17e78baf976c
#
_cell.length_a   1.000
_cell.length_b   1.000
_cell.length_c   1.000
_cell.angle_alpha   90.00
_cell.angle_beta   90.00
_cell.angle_gamma   90.00
#
_symmetry.space_group_name_H-M   'P 1'
#
loop_
_entity.id
_entity.type
_entity.pdbx_description
1 polymer ?
#
loop_
_entity_poly.entity_id
_entity_poly.type
_entity_poly.pdbx_seq_one_letter_code
_entity_poly.pdbx_strand_id
1 'polypeptide(L)'
;MGVAAPHAAAAALGTELSWGGNIAITSNYIYRGVSESDGRAALQADLHANTPGGTFAGAWASTRERSLEPGAGYDFEIYLGHRFDLSSAWNATLSARSHYFPGATEGTSDDFQELSAALTWLDRWTVSVSAIPNAVRYWYYTRLSRSPAWIADTTGQWLIGEGLFLTGGAGYYRSSGTGAGRLAATGYGYGNAGVAFERRGWRVDVGYFLAATQAQELFPYPLANHRVAGTVSWHF
;
A
#
# COMPACT_ATOMS: atom_id res chain seq x y z
N MET A 1 -4.42 -1.73 -3.80
CA MET A 1 -4.20 -1.86 -2.38
C MET A 1 -2.70 -1.90 -2.19
N GLY A 2 -2.14 -0.82 -1.69
CA GLY A 2 -0.92 -0.97 -0.94
C GLY A 2 -1.25 -1.98 0.14
N VAL A 3 -0.28 -2.79 0.49
CA VAL A 3 -0.34 -3.87 1.48
C VAL A 3 -1.42 -3.57 2.51
N ALA A 4 -2.45 -4.43 2.60
CA ALA A 4 -3.29 -4.44 3.79
C ALA A 4 -2.31 -4.44 4.97
N ALA A 5 -2.44 -3.46 5.85
CA ALA A 5 -1.68 -3.48 7.10
C ALA A 5 -1.79 -4.90 7.63
N PRO A 6 -0.70 -5.54 8.02
CA PRO A 6 -0.76 -6.93 8.46
C PRO A 6 -1.94 -7.02 9.40
N HIS A 7 -2.92 -7.86 9.05
CA HIS A 7 -3.99 -8.15 9.98
C HIS A 7 -3.27 -8.80 11.13
N ALA A 8 -2.97 -7.99 12.16
CA ALA A 8 -2.49 -8.54 13.41
C ALA A 8 -3.61 -9.46 13.86
N ALA A 9 -3.50 -10.73 13.51
CA ALA A 9 -4.35 -11.75 14.10
C ALA A 9 -4.30 -11.46 15.58
N ALA A 10 -5.46 -11.29 16.22
CA ALA A 10 -5.55 -11.00 17.65
C ALA A 10 -4.70 -12.06 18.35
N ALA A 11 -3.43 -11.72 18.61
CA ALA A 11 -2.53 -12.62 19.28
C ALA A 11 -3.13 -12.83 20.66
N ALA A 12 -3.47 -14.07 20.96
CA ALA A 12 -3.72 -14.46 22.33
C ALA A 12 -2.60 -13.85 23.18
N LEU A 13 -2.93 -13.32 24.36
CA LEU A 13 -2.02 -12.66 25.30
C LEU A 13 -0.83 -13.57 25.69
N GLY A 14 0.03 -13.84 24.71
CA GLY A 14 1.28 -14.57 24.88
C GLY A 14 2.36 -13.62 25.37
N THR A 15 3.23 -14.08 26.23
CA THR A 15 4.40 -13.31 26.70
C THR A 15 5.54 -13.32 25.67
N GLU A 16 5.35 -14.00 24.55
CA GLU A 16 6.39 -14.25 23.55
C GLU A 16 6.16 -13.48 22.25
N LEU A 17 7.25 -13.21 21.57
CA LEU A 17 7.26 -12.63 20.22
C LEU A 17 6.55 -13.59 19.25
N SER A 18 5.59 -13.10 18.48
CA SER A 18 4.92 -13.87 17.43
C SER A 18 5.43 -13.45 16.06
N TRP A 19 5.55 -14.40 15.15
CA TRP A 19 5.94 -14.18 13.76
C TRP A 19 4.74 -14.46 12.86
N GLY A 20 4.66 -13.74 11.76
CA GLY A 20 3.68 -13.94 10.73
C GLY A 20 4.19 -13.43 9.40
N GLY A 21 3.47 -13.75 8.36
CA GLY A 21 3.83 -13.29 7.03
C GLY A 21 2.86 -13.76 5.95
N ASN A 22 3.15 -13.38 4.73
CA ASN A 22 2.44 -13.90 3.57
C ASN A 22 3.33 -13.97 2.33
N ILE A 23 2.93 -14.81 1.40
CA ILE A 23 3.45 -14.83 0.03
C ILE A 23 2.25 -14.66 -0.88
N ALA A 24 2.36 -13.82 -1.90
CA ALA A 24 1.28 -13.53 -2.83
C ALA A 24 1.78 -13.44 -4.27
N ILE A 25 0.89 -13.80 -5.20
CA ILE A 25 1.01 -13.46 -6.60
C ILE A 25 -0.19 -12.60 -6.99
N THR A 26 0.06 -11.46 -7.59
CA THR A 26 -0.97 -10.56 -8.12
C THR A 26 -0.84 -10.44 -9.63
N SER A 27 -1.96 -10.31 -10.34
CA SER A 27 -1.95 -10.06 -11.78
C SER A 27 -1.47 -8.66 -12.14
N ASN A 28 -1.53 -7.74 -11.16
CA ASN A 28 -1.06 -6.37 -11.30
C ASN A 28 -0.80 -5.78 -9.91
N TYR A 29 0.41 -5.33 -9.63
CA TYR A 29 0.72 -4.61 -8.40
C TYR A 29 0.21 -3.16 -8.52
N ILE A 30 -0.84 -2.83 -7.77
CA ILE A 30 -1.46 -1.50 -7.78
C ILE A 30 -1.25 -0.86 -6.42
N TYR A 31 -0.61 0.31 -6.40
CA TYR A 31 -0.40 1.12 -5.22
C TYR A 31 -1.09 2.47 -5.39
N ARG A 32 -2.08 2.77 -4.53
CA ARG A 32 -2.87 4.01 -4.56
C ARG A 32 -3.47 4.32 -5.95
N GLY A 33 -4.01 3.30 -6.61
CA GLY A 33 -4.63 3.42 -7.93
C GLY A 33 -3.64 3.45 -9.10
N VAL A 34 -2.33 3.44 -8.83
CA VAL A 34 -1.26 3.43 -9.84
C VAL A 34 -0.65 2.05 -9.94
N SER A 35 -0.44 1.56 -11.15
CA SER A 35 0.21 0.27 -11.39
C SER A 35 1.72 0.38 -11.19
N GLU A 36 2.27 -0.46 -10.34
CA GLU A 36 3.70 -0.57 -10.08
C GLU A 36 4.36 -1.69 -10.89
N SER A 37 3.57 -2.51 -11.58
CA SER A 37 4.04 -3.61 -12.42
C SER A 37 3.64 -3.48 -13.90
N ASP A 38 3.14 -2.32 -14.32
CA ASP A 38 2.69 -2.03 -15.69
C ASP A 38 1.69 -3.07 -16.23
N GLY A 39 0.73 -3.49 -15.38
CA GLY A 39 -0.27 -4.50 -15.73
C GLY A 39 0.25 -5.93 -15.80
N ARG A 40 1.48 -6.18 -15.37
CA ARG A 40 2.08 -7.52 -15.33
C ARG A 40 1.96 -8.14 -13.96
N ALA A 41 2.08 -9.46 -13.92
CA ALA A 41 2.07 -10.19 -12.67
C ALA A 41 3.27 -9.81 -11.79
N ALA A 42 3.03 -9.71 -10.48
CA ALA A 42 4.06 -9.45 -9.49
C ALA A 42 4.01 -10.50 -8.37
N LEU A 43 5.19 -10.90 -7.91
CA LEU A 43 5.38 -11.74 -6.73
C LEU A 43 5.64 -10.83 -5.54
N GLN A 44 4.95 -11.10 -4.42
CA GLN A 44 5.02 -10.30 -3.20
C GLN A 44 5.26 -11.20 -1.99
N ALA A 45 5.99 -10.70 -1.01
CA ALA A 45 6.22 -11.39 0.25
C ALA A 45 6.27 -10.39 1.41
N ASP A 46 5.79 -10.81 2.57
CA ASP A 46 5.85 -10.10 3.84
C ASP A 46 6.35 -11.04 4.93
N LEU A 47 7.17 -10.52 5.83
CA LEU A 47 7.55 -11.18 7.07
C LEU A 47 7.59 -10.15 8.19
N HIS A 48 6.91 -10.43 9.30
CA HIS A 48 6.85 -9.53 10.43
C HIS A 48 6.87 -10.25 11.78
N ALA A 49 7.25 -9.50 12.79
CA ALA A 49 7.20 -9.90 14.18
C ALA A 49 6.33 -8.93 14.98
N ASN A 50 5.57 -9.47 15.94
CA ASN A 50 4.70 -8.71 16.81
C ASN A 50 5.04 -9.01 18.28
N THR A 51 5.11 -7.98 19.09
CA THR A 51 5.23 -8.13 20.54
C THR A 51 3.84 -8.17 21.18
N PRO A 52 3.69 -8.77 22.37
CA PRO A 52 2.44 -8.75 23.12
C PRO A 52 1.94 -7.35 23.47
N GLY A 53 2.84 -6.37 23.56
CA GLY A 53 2.53 -4.97 23.83
C GLY A 53 2.04 -4.18 22.61
N GLY A 54 1.86 -4.83 21.45
CA GLY A 54 1.33 -4.17 20.24
C GLY A 54 2.39 -3.55 19.32
N THR A 55 3.68 -3.61 19.66
CA THR A 55 4.75 -3.19 18.75
C THR A 55 4.97 -4.24 17.68
N PHE A 56 5.14 -3.82 16.44
CA PHE A 56 5.45 -4.70 15.32
C PHE A 56 6.55 -4.12 14.45
N ALA A 57 7.30 -5.00 13.79
CA ALA A 57 8.25 -4.63 12.76
C ALA A 57 8.30 -5.71 11.68
N GLY A 58 8.61 -5.33 10.45
CA GLY A 58 8.68 -6.29 9.37
C GLY A 58 9.34 -5.73 8.12
N ALA A 59 9.39 -6.60 7.12
CA ALA A 59 9.85 -6.28 5.78
C ALA A 59 8.86 -6.84 4.76
N TRP A 60 8.68 -6.09 3.69
CA TRP A 60 7.87 -6.50 2.56
C TRP A 60 8.65 -6.27 1.27
N ALA A 61 8.38 -7.09 0.26
CA ALA A 61 8.98 -6.94 -1.05
C ALA A 61 8.00 -7.31 -2.16
N SER A 62 8.15 -6.67 -3.31
CA SER A 62 7.44 -6.99 -4.55
C SER A 62 8.36 -6.89 -5.76
N THR A 63 8.13 -7.75 -6.75
CA THR A 63 8.65 -7.48 -8.07
C THR A 63 7.88 -6.32 -8.69
N ARG A 64 8.59 -5.46 -9.42
CA ARG A 64 8.03 -4.34 -10.19
C ARG A 64 8.48 -4.47 -11.64
N GLU A 65 7.67 -3.95 -12.52
CA GLU A 65 8.07 -3.75 -13.89
C GLU A 65 7.48 -2.45 -14.40
N ARG A 66 8.36 -1.49 -14.62
CA ARG A 66 8.02 -0.23 -15.23
C ARG A 66 8.79 -0.08 -16.52
N SER A 67 8.16 -0.40 -17.64
CA SER A 67 8.75 -0.29 -18.95
C SER A 67 9.17 1.14 -19.31
N LEU A 68 8.66 2.13 -18.59
CA LEU A 68 8.86 3.55 -18.88
C LEU A 68 9.77 4.26 -17.88
N GLU A 69 10.17 3.61 -16.79
CA GLU A 69 11.13 4.16 -15.82
C GLU A 69 12.40 3.30 -15.82
N PRO A 70 13.56 3.87 -16.08
CA PRO A 70 14.81 3.15 -15.93
C PRO A 70 15.01 2.81 -14.45
N GLY A 71 15.16 1.55 -14.11
CA GLY A 71 15.62 1.18 -12.80
C GLY A 71 14.91 0.02 -12.15
N ALA A 72 14.25 0.25 -11.08
CA ALA A 72 13.97 -0.73 -10.08
C ALA A 72 12.98 -1.82 -10.50
N GLY A 73 13.47 -3.05 -10.66
CA GLY A 73 12.65 -4.25 -10.82
C GLY A 73 12.01 -4.74 -9.52
N TYR A 74 12.29 -4.06 -8.40
CA TYR A 74 11.84 -4.45 -7.06
C TYR A 74 11.41 -3.23 -6.25
N ASP A 75 10.42 -3.42 -5.40
CA ASP A 75 10.06 -2.56 -4.29
C ASP A 75 10.37 -3.35 -3.01
N PHE A 76 11.17 -2.79 -2.13
CA PHE A 76 11.53 -3.36 -0.85
C PHE A 76 11.19 -2.37 0.26
N GLU A 77 10.46 -2.82 1.25
CA GLU A 77 10.01 -2.01 2.35
C GLU A 77 10.47 -2.57 3.69
N ILE A 78 10.88 -1.69 4.58
CA ILE A 78 11.06 -1.98 6.01
C ILE A 78 10.08 -1.11 6.77
N TYR A 79 9.39 -1.70 7.73
CA TYR A 79 8.41 -0.97 8.51
C TYR A 79 8.47 -1.33 9.99
N LEU A 80 8.04 -0.39 10.81
CA LEU A 80 7.80 -0.60 12.24
C LEU A 80 6.58 0.21 12.67
N GLY A 81 5.94 -0.22 13.74
CA GLY A 81 4.79 0.49 14.27
C GLY A 81 4.35 -0.01 15.64
N HIS A 82 3.30 0.64 16.12
CA HIS A 82 2.69 0.26 17.38
C HIS A 82 1.16 0.38 17.26
N ARG A 83 0.47 -0.68 17.68
CA ARG A 83 -0.99 -0.74 17.79
C ARG A 83 -1.39 -0.47 19.24
N PHE A 84 -2.30 0.46 19.42
CA PHE A 84 -2.94 0.81 20.68
C PHE A 84 -4.38 0.29 20.67
N ASP A 85 -4.71 -0.66 21.50
CA ASP A 85 -6.09 -1.12 21.68
C ASP A 85 -6.84 -0.10 22.55
N LEU A 86 -7.69 0.71 21.92
CA LEU A 86 -8.47 1.76 22.57
C LEU A 86 -9.72 1.21 23.26
N SER A 87 -10.30 0.16 22.70
CA SER A 87 -11.43 -0.59 23.23
C SER A 87 -11.53 -1.96 22.54
N SER A 88 -12.53 -2.78 22.91
CA SER A 88 -12.83 -4.03 22.21
C SER A 88 -13.22 -3.87 20.73
N ALA A 89 -13.60 -2.66 20.30
CA ALA A 89 -14.03 -2.38 18.94
C ALA A 89 -13.05 -1.48 18.18
N TRP A 90 -12.20 -0.73 18.86
CA TRP A 90 -11.35 0.28 18.24
C TRP A 90 -9.89 0.10 18.59
N ASN A 91 -9.05 0.19 17.60
CA ASN A 91 -7.60 0.32 17.77
C ASN A 91 -7.06 1.49 16.94
N ALA A 92 -5.96 2.07 17.41
CA ALA A 92 -5.18 3.04 16.68
C ALA A 92 -3.81 2.44 16.36
N THR A 93 -3.24 2.79 15.21
CA THR A 93 -1.90 2.35 14.82
C THR A 93 -1.07 3.56 14.38
N LEU A 94 0.16 3.64 14.89
CA LEU A 94 1.18 4.55 14.38
C LEU A 94 2.28 3.71 13.74
N SER A 95 2.71 4.07 12.54
CA SER A 95 3.76 3.34 11.84
C SER A 95 4.67 4.24 11.02
N ALA A 96 5.88 3.77 10.81
CA ALA A 96 6.86 4.33 9.89
C ALA A 96 7.28 3.25 8.89
N ARG A 97 7.49 3.64 7.64
CA ARG A 97 7.87 2.77 6.55
C ARG A 97 8.92 3.45 5.68
N SER A 98 9.91 2.69 5.25
CA SER A 98 10.88 3.12 4.24
C SER A 98 10.74 2.26 3.01
N HIS A 99 10.54 2.89 1.86
CA HIS A 99 10.49 2.25 0.56
C HIS A 99 11.84 2.39 -0.12
N TYR A 100 12.36 1.29 -0.63
CA TYR A 100 13.62 1.20 -1.36
C TYR A 100 13.38 0.56 -2.73
N PHE A 101 13.94 1.17 -3.76
CA PHE A 101 13.82 0.72 -5.14
C PHE A 101 15.20 0.34 -5.70
N PRO A 102 15.70 -0.88 -5.39
CA PRO A 102 17.01 -1.34 -5.82
C PRO A 102 17.10 -1.41 -7.34
N GLY A 103 18.21 -0.95 -7.90
CA GLY A 103 18.47 -0.95 -9.35
C GLY A 103 18.17 0.38 -10.02
N ALA A 104 17.68 1.39 -9.30
CA ALA A 104 17.61 2.74 -9.84
C ALA A 104 19.00 3.24 -10.21
N THR A 105 19.12 3.94 -11.35
CA THR A 105 20.36 4.57 -11.78
C THR A 105 20.77 5.63 -10.76
N GLU A 106 22.06 5.78 -10.51
CA GLU A 106 22.59 6.78 -9.56
C GLU A 106 21.98 8.17 -9.82
N GLY A 107 21.46 8.80 -8.78
CA GLY A 107 20.76 10.09 -8.87
C GLY A 107 19.27 10.00 -9.24
N THR A 108 18.72 8.80 -9.51
CA THR A 108 17.30 8.60 -9.86
C THR A 108 16.54 7.74 -8.84
N SER A 109 17.10 7.52 -7.64
CA SER A 109 16.42 6.74 -6.59
C SER A 109 15.07 7.36 -6.23
N ASP A 110 14.03 6.53 -6.27
CA ASP A 110 12.67 6.87 -5.89
C ASP A 110 12.38 6.58 -4.42
N ASP A 111 13.39 6.17 -3.65
CA ASP A 111 13.26 5.84 -2.23
C ASP A 111 12.57 6.95 -1.46
N PHE A 112 11.63 6.59 -0.60
CA PHE A 112 10.94 7.55 0.25
C PHE A 112 10.57 6.93 1.60
N GLN A 113 10.25 7.82 2.55
CA GLN A 113 9.76 7.43 3.87
C GLN A 113 8.32 7.86 4.03
N GLU A 114 7.54 7.02 4.71
CA GLU A 114 6.14 7.28 5.03
C GLU A 114 5.90 7.13 6.53
N LEU A 115 5.21 8.10 7.10
CA LEU A 115 4.69 8.07 8.46
C LEU A 115 3.17 7.99 8.39
N SER A 116 2.55 7.06 9.11
CA SER A 116 1.11 6.81 9.05
C SER A 116 0.49 6.75 10.43
N ALA A 117 -0.73 7.28 10.53
CA ALA A 117 -1.63 7.08 11.65
C ALA A 117 -2.95 6.52 11.14
N ALA A 118 -3.45 5.47 11.76
CA ALA A 118 -4.68 4.80 11.38
C ALA A 118 -5.59 4.57 12.58
N LEU A 119 -6.89 4.58 12.35
CA LEU A 119 -7.91 4.18 13.28
C LEU A 119 -8.73 3.05 12.65
N THR A 120 -8.84 1.93 13.33
CA THR A 120 -9.52 0.73 12.83
C THR A 120 -10.68 0.35 13.74
N TRP A 121 -11.83 0.07 13.15
CA TRP A 121 -13.05 -0.39 13.80
C TRP A 121 -13.30 -1.87 13.50
N LEU A 122 -13.42 -2.67 14.57
CA LEU A 122 -13.68 -4.12 14.53
C LEU A 122 -12.75 -4.91 13.61
N ASP A 123 -11.51 -4.45 13.41
CA ASP A 123 -10.54 -4.99 12.46
C ASP A 123 -11.10 -5.14 11.02
N ARG A 124 -12.12 -4.33 10.68
CA ARG A 124 -12.83 -4.39 9.39
C ARG A 124 -12.78 -3.11 8.59
N TRP A 125 -12.82 -1.98 9.28
CA TRP A 125 -12.82 -0.67 8.65
C TRP A 125 -11.69 0.18 9.19
N THR A 126 -10.84 0.66 8.31
CA THR A 126 -9.70 1.51 8.66
C THR A 126 -9.80 2.85 7.97
N VAL A 127 -9.55 3.92 8.71
CA VAL A 127 -9.28 5.25 8.17
C VAL A 127 -7.84 5.60 8.54
N SER A 128 -7.07 6.13 7.61
CA SER A 128 -5.68 6.48 7.83
C SER A 128 -5.29 7.81 7.21
N VAL A 129 -4.28 8.42 7.78
CA VAL A 129 -3.57 9.56 7.21
C VAL A 129 -2.09 9.25 7.19
N SER A 130 -1.42 9.62 6.08
CA SER A 130 0.01 9.41 5.93
C SER A 130 0.70 10.68 5.45
N ALA A 131 1.96 10.83 5.83
CA ALA A 131 2.86 11.86 5.37
C ALA A 131 4.09 11.22 4.73
N ILE A 132 4.45 11.66 3.53
CA ILE A 132 5.69 11.31 2.83
C ILE A 132 6.54 12.58 2.74
N PRO A 133 7.53 12.80 3.62
CA PRO A 133 8.27 14.05 3.64
C PRO A 133 9.08 14.31 2.38
N ASN A 134 9.44 13.25 1.66
CA ASN A 134 10.37 13.27 0.55
C ASN A 134 9.83 12.56 -0.71
N ALA A 135 8.54 12.65 -0.98
CA ALA A 135 7.93 12.06 -2.17
C ALA A 135 8.57 12.60 -3.45
N VAL A 136 8.78 11.71 -4.42
CA VAL A 136 9.33 12.08 -5.73
C VAL A 136 8.22 12.61 -6.62
N ARG A 137 8.54 13.63 -7.42
CA ARG A 137 7.67 14.18 -8.46
C ARG A 137 8.29 13.98 -9.81
N TYR A 138 7.48 13.59 -10.78
CA TYR A 138 7.87 13.36 -12.16
C TYR A 138 7.27 14.42 -13.09
N TRP A 139 7.99 14.67 -14.20
CA TRP A 139 7.50 15.41 -15.34
C TRP A 139 7.91 14.64 -16.60
N TYR A 140 6.95 14.12 -17.36
CA TYR A 140 7.22 13.37 -18.58
C TYR A 140 8.39 12.38 -18.43
N TYR A 141 8.32 11.50 -17.41
CA TYR A 141 9.35 10.51 -17.09
C TYR A 141 10.68 11.09 -16.55
N THR A 142 10.76 12.39 -16.34
CA THR A 142 11.95 13.01 -15.75
C THR A 142 11.67 13.34 -14.29
N ARG A 143 12.53 12.91 -13.40
CA ARG A 143 12.47 13.28 -11.98
C ARG A 143 12.72 14.77 -11.83
N LEU A 144 11.81 15.49 -11.20
CA LEU A 144 11.94 16.93 -11.03
C LEU A 144 12.53 17.33 -9.69
N SER A 145 11.96 16.81 -8.61
CA SER A 145 12.32 17.21 -7.25
C SER A 145 11.66 16.29 -6.24
N ARG A 146 12.06 16.42 -4.98
CA ARG A 146 11.36 15.86 -3.84
C ARG A 146 10.50 16.93 -3.18
N SER A 147 9.31 16.56 -2.76
CA SER A 147 8.42 17.45 -2.02
C SER A 147 7.53 16.62 -1.09
N PRO A 148 7.08 17.18 0.04
CA PRO A 148 6.14 16.48 0.91
C PRO A 148 4.86 16.09 0.18
N ALA A 149 4.33 14.94 0.51
CA ALA A 149 3.00 14.51 0.10
C ALA A 149 2.19 14.05 1.31
N TRP A 150 0.87 14.17 1.19
CA TRP A 150 -0.11 13.76 2.19
C TRP A 150 -1.11 12.83 1.56
N ILE A 151 -1.52 11.84 2.33
CA ILE A 151 -2.49 10.85 1.89
C ILE A 151 -3.56 10.72 2.96
N ALA A 152 -4.80 10.56 2.53
CA ALA A 152 -5.91 10.14 3.39
C ALA A 152 -6.55 8.93 2.72
N ASP A 153 -6.70 7.84 3.48
CA ASP A 153 -7.24 6.58 2.98
C ASP A 153 -8.37 6.07 3.86
N THR A 154 -9.28 5.33 3.25
CA THR A 154 -10.19 4.47 3.97
C THR A 154 -10.30 3.13 3.26
N THR A 155 -10.29 2.03 4.01
CA THR A 155 -10.46 0.68 3.50
C THR A 155 -11.40 -0.10 4.39
N GLY A 156 -12.13 -1.02 3.81
CA GLY A 156 -13.02 -1.86 4.58
C GLY A 156 -13.28 -3.21 3.94
N GLN A 157 -13.69 -4.16 4.78
CA GLN A 157 -14.16 -5.47 4.36
C GLN A 157 -15.36 -5.91 5.19
N TRP A 158 -16.34 -6.51 4.52
CA TRP A 158 -17.58 -7.01 5.14
C TRP A 158 -17.76 -8.47 4.81
N LEU A 159 -17.91 -9.29 5.83
CA LEU A 159 -18.24 -10.71 5.65
C LEU A 159 -19.67 -10.82 5.13
N ILE A 160 -19.83 -11.41 3.94
CA ILE A 160 -21.10 -11.61 3.25
C ILE A 160 -21.48 -13.08 3.10
N GLY A 161 -20.59 -14.00 3.44
CA GLY A 161 -20.78 -15.44 3.41
C GLY A 161 -19.64 -16.15 4.13
N GLU A 162 -19.66 -17.48 4.20
CA GLU A 162 -18.61 -18.26 4.82
C GLU A 162 -17.27 -18.05 4.09
N GLY A 163 -16.36 -17.29 4.72
CA GLY A 163 -15.08 -16.89 4.14
C GLY A 163 -15.16 -15.91 2.97
N LEU A 164 -16.35 -15.42 2.61
CA LEU A 164 -16.55 -14.50 1.50
C LEU A 164 -16.73 -13.06 2.01
N PHE A 165 -15.95 -12.13 1.47
CA PHE A 165 -15.96 -10.72 1.85
C PHE A 165 -16.25 -9.83 0.65
N LEU A 166 -17.02 -8.78 0.89
CA LEU A 166 -17.03 -7.60 0.04
C LEU A 166 -15.89 -6.68 0.52
N THR A 167 -15.07 -6.17 -0.40
CA THR A 167 -13.93 -5.30 -0.08
C THR A 167 -14.06 -3.97 -0.80
N GLY A 168 -13.54 -2.90 -0.20
CA GLY A 168 -13.52 -1.60 -0.86
C GLY A 168 -12.67 -0.60 -0.13
N GLY A 169 -12.31 0.46 -0.84
CA GLY A 169 -11.53 1.55 -0.30
C GLY A 169 -11.51 2.76 -1.21
N ALA A 170 -11.18 3.91 -0.64
CA ALA A 170 -10.98 5.14 -1.35
C ALA A 170 -9.87 5.95 -0.66
N GLY A 171 -9.20 6.80 -1.41
CA GLY A 171 -8.19 7.66 -0.86
C GLY A 171 -7.93 8.89 -1.74
N TYR A 172 -7.14 9.79 -1.17
CA TYR A 172 -6.69 10.98 -1.85
C TYR A 172 -5.20 11.20 -1.56
N TYR A 173 -4.44 11.34 -2.63
CA TYR A 173 -3.02 11.70 -2.59
C TYR A 173 -2.86 13.17 -2.93
N ARG A 174 -2.04 13.92 -2.17
CA ARG A 174 -1.71 15.32 -2.44
C ARG A 174 -0.22 15.57 -2.26
N SER A 175 0.44 16.07 -3.31
CA SER A 175 1.81 16.58 -3.25
C SER A 175 1.79 18.08 -2.93
N SER A 176 2.69 18.53 -2.05
CA SER A 176 2.82 19.94 -1.64
C SER A 176 3.75 20.75 -2.54
N GLY A 177 4.42 20.12 -3.51
CA GLY A 177 5.41 20.81 -4.34
C GLY A 177 4.79 21.82 -5.28
N THR A 178 5.32 23.04 -5.28
CA THR A 178 5.10 24.02 -6.33
C THR A 178 5.99 23.63 -7.52
N GLY A 179 5.41 23.04 -8.57
CA GLY A 179 6.15 22.74 -9.80
C GLY A 179 6.50 24.05 -10.51
N ALA A 180 7.76 24.19 -10.91
CA ALA A 180 8.09 25.13 -11.96
C ALA A 180 7.47 24.61 -13.25
N GLY A 181 6.51 25.35 -13.83
CA GLY A 181 5.82 24.98 -15.07
C GLY A 181 4.52 24.20 -14.83
N ARG A 182 3.74 24.08 -15.82
CA ARG A 182 2.37 23.64 -16.05
C ARG A 182 1.84 22.34 -15.39
N LEU A 183 2.35 21.88 -14.25
CA LEU A 183 1.68 20.83 -13.50
C LEU A 183 0.46 21.41 -12.79
N ALA A 184 -0.68 21.30 -13.42
CA ALA A 184 -1.94 21.80 -12.87
C ALA A 184 -2.40 20.95 -11.68
N ALA A 185 -2.18 19.63 -11.71
CA ALA A 185 -2.58 18.74 -10.64
C ALA A 185 -1.52 18.66 -9.52
N THR A 186 -1.98 18.80 -8.29
CA THR A 186 -1.18 18.58 -7.08
C THR A 186 -1.66 17.36 -6.30
N GLY A 187 -2.70 16.68 -6.77
CA GLY A 187 -3.24 15.50 -6.13
C GLY A 187 -4.30 14.81 -6.97
N TYR A 188 -4.70 13.60 -6.56
CA TYR A 188 -5.72 12.80 -7.21
C TYR A 188 -6.44 11.90 -6.21
N GLY A 189 -7.71 11.58 -6.54
CA GLY A 189 -8.49 10.56 -5.85
C GLY A 189 -8.29 9.19 -6.49
N TYR A 190 -8.38 8.15 -5.66
CA TYR A 190 -8.34 6.76 -6.09
C TYR A 190 -9.29 5.90 -5.25
N GLY A 191 -9.60 4.71 -5.74
CA GLY A 191 -10.46 3.80 -5.02
C GLY A 191 -10.47 2.40 -5.61
N ASN A 192 -11.13 1.51 -4.91
CA ASN A 192 -11.35 0.15 -5.36
C ASN A 192 -12.62 -0.44 -4.76
N ALA A 193 -13.17 -1.44 -5.45
CA ALA A 193 -14.21 -2.32 -4.93
C ALA A 193 -13.95 -3.74 -5.44
N GLY A 194 -14.25 -4.73 -4.62
CA GLY A 194 -13.95 -6.12 -4.97
C GLY A 194 -14.58 -7.13 -4.04
N VAL A 195 -14.21 -8.37 -4.25
CA VAL A 195 -14.57 -9.52 -3.43
C VAL A 195 -13.30 -10.28 -3.03
N ALA A 196 -13.32 -10.86 -1.85
CA ALA A 196 -12.27 -11.74 -1.38
C ALA A 196 -12.87 -13.03 -0.83
N PHE A 197 -12.15 -14.13 -1.01
CA PHE A 197 -12.46 -15.41 -0.40
C PHE A 197 -11.26 -15.88 0.41
N GLU A 198 -11.51 -16.24 1.69
CA GLU A 198 -10.46 -16.67 2.60
C GLU A 198 -10.79 -18.03 3.21
N ARG A 199 -9.83 -18.95 3.20
CA ARG A 199 -9.97 -20.26 3.80
C ARG A 199 -8.61 -20.89 4.12
N ARG A 200 -8.39 -21.28 5.38
CA ARG A 200 -7.20 -22.04 5.85
C ARG A 200 -5.88 -21.37 5.48
N GLY A 201 -5.74 -20.07 5.70
CA GLY A 201 -4.55 -19.30 5.37
C GLY A 201 -4.45 -18.87 3.90
N TRP A 202 -5.27 -19.42 3.00
CA TRP A 202 -5.37 -18.94 1.62
C TRP A 202 -6.38 -17.82 1.48
N ARG A 203 -6.01 -16.81 0.72
CA ARG A 203 -6.91 -15.72 0.35
C ARG A 203 -6.81 -15.43 -1.13
N VAL A 204 -7.97 -15.26 -1.77
CA VAL A 204 -8.09 -14.86 -3.18
C VAL A 204 -8.90 -13.58 -3.23
N ASP A 205 -8.32 -12.53 -3.79
CA ASP A 205 -8.97 -11.24 -4.00
C ASP A 205 -9.14 -10.97 -5.49
N VAL A 206 -10.31 -10.42 -5.87
CA VAL A 206 -10.53 -9.84 -7.20
C VAL A 206 -11.17 -8.48 -7.01
N GLY A 207 -10.55 -7.44 -7.59
CA GLY A 207 -11.00 -6.07 -7.41
C GLY A 207 -10.88 -5.22 -8.67
N TYR A 208 -11.77 -4.24 -8.76
CA TYR A 208 -11.69 -3.16 -9.74
C TYR A 208 -11.07 -1.94 -9.05
N PHE A 209 -10.03 -1.40 -9.65
CA PHE A 209 -9.25 -0.27 -9.16
C PHE A 209 -9.40 0.91 -10.11
N LEU A 210 -9.51 2.09 -9.53
CA LEU A 210 -9.64 3.34 -10.27
C LEU A 210 -8.74 4.41 -9.68
N ALA A 211 -8.28 5.31 -10.56
CA ALA A 211 -7.62 6.55 -10.21
C ALA A 211 -8.24 7.68 -11.04
N ALA A 212 -8.37 8.85 -10.44
CA ALA A 212 -8.84 10.03 -11.16
C ALA A 212 -7.83 10.42 -12.26
N THR A 213 -8.31 11.10 -13.30
CA THR A 213 -7.49 11.49 -14.47
C THR A 213 -6.27 12.33 -14.11
N GLN A 214 -6.35 13.11 -13.01
CA GLN A 214 -5.23 13.88 -12.47
C GLN A 214 -4.04 13.00 -12.06
N ALA A 215 -4.25 11.70 -11.79
CA ALA A 215 -3.16 10.78 -11.53
C ALA A 215 -2.24 10.62 -12.76
N GLN A 216 -2.77 10.72 -13.97
CA GLN A 216 -2.00 10.65 -15.21
C GLN A 216 -1.09 11.88 -15.42
N GLU A 217 -1.39 12.99 -14.76
CA GLU A 217 -0.54 14.17 -14.76
C GLU A 217 0.64 14.04 -13.78
N LEU A 218 0.47 13.25 -12.73
CA LEU A 218 1.48 13.03 -11.69
C LEU A 218 2.33 11.79 -11.93
N PHE A 219 1.78 10.79 -12.61
CA PHE A 219 2.43 9.52 -12.90
C PHE A 219 2.36 9.21 -14.39
N PRO A 220 3.39 8.61 -14.97
CA PRO A 220 3.41 8.29 -16.40
C PRO A 220 2.21 7.43 -16.81
N TYR A 221 1.58 7.77 -17.95
CA TYR A 221 0.61 6.91 -18.60
C TYR A 221 1.36 5.69 -19.19
N PRO A 222 0.86 4.45 -19.08
CA PRO A 222 -0.49 4.02 -18.70
C PRO A 222 -0.67 3.58 -17.24
N LEU A 223 0.22 3.95 -16.33
CA LEU A 223 0.25 3.44 -14.96
C LEU A 223 -0.99 3.81 -14.13
N ALA A 224 -1.54 4.99 -14.36
CA ALA A 224 -2.70 5.51 -13.64
C ALA A 224 -4.01 5.34 -14.44
N ASN A 225 -4.49 4.12 -14.58
CA ASN A 225 -5.70 3.75 -15.28
C ASN A 225 -6.65 2.88 -14.43
N HIS A 226 -7.91 2.80 -14.88
CA HIS A 226 -8.86 1.85 -14.29
C HIS A 226 -8.48 0.41 -14.66
N ARG A 227 -8.47 -0.50 -13.68
CA ARG A 227 -7.97 -1.87 -13.87
C ARG A 227 -8.72 -2.88 -13.02
N VAL A 228 -8.83 -4.11 -13.54
CA VAL A 228 -9.15 -5.29 -12.75
C VAL A 228 -7.82 -5.94 -12.33
N ALA A 229 -7.71 -6.35 -11.09
CA ALA A 229 -6.59 -7.15 -10.62
C ALA A 229 -7.09 -8.27 -9.71
N GLY A 230 -6.41 -9.41 -9.80
CA GLY A 230 -6.60 -10.57 -8.96
C GLY A 230 -5.32 -10.91 -8.20
N THR A 231 -5.45 -11.28 -6.94
CA THR A 231 -4.34 -11.67 -6.07
C THR A 231 -4.66 -12.98 -5.37
N VAL A 232 -3.71 -13.89 -5.33
CA VAL A 232 -3.76 -15.09 -4.50
C VAL A 232 -2.65 -14.99 -3.48
N SER A 233 -2.97 -15.14 -2.21
CA SER A 233 -2.00 -15.08 -1.11
C SER A 233 -2.15 -16.25 -0.16
N TRP A 234 -1.05 -16.62 0.48
CA TRP A 234 -1.00 -17.57 1.58
C TRP A 234 -0.38 -16.90 2.80
N HIS A 235 -1.09 -16.98 3.92
CA HIS A 235 -0.73 -16.38 5.21
C HIS A 235 -0.31 -17.48 6.20
N PHE A 236 0.73 -17.24 6.95
CA PHE A 236 1.29 -18.16 7.96
C PHE A 236 1.66 -17.44 9.26
#